data_e04e6fb3ae0d67fcf0e00d798e746b28
#
_entry.id   e04e6fb3ae0d67fcf0e00d798e746b28
#
_cell.length_a   1.000
_cell.length_b   1.000
_cell.length_c   1.000
_cell.angle_alpha   90.00
_cell.angle_beta   90.00
_cell.angle_gamma   90.00
#
_symmetry.space_group_name_H-M   'P 1'
#
loop_
_entity.id
_entity.type
_entity.pdbx_description
1 polymer ?
#
loop_
_entity_poly.entity_id
_entity_poly.type
_entity_poly.pdbx_seq_one_letter_code
_entity_poly.pdbx_strand_id
1 'polypeptide(L)'
;MITLNIEENKQEYIKRFRKALGHRQGAEELLNYIVSPNRDFFTAPASANDVLSIPGGLCKYALLLNETLEEMFSTGVFAKALEMKDEQGKPLVTKEAIAVASLLSPLDNMLLFSVEQKNRKSYDPQVIARLQASGETVRVDAKGQYVWEAYNGYTYDDSMPLGDGIRAISFIQAFMPLKKEELLAIRWAKGSATSGHDKGAMWNAFNTSILTVAMQNAAMTVRFLLANEQYYDVFNSSNQSNVYSIHQNNIHSEQQPMPVQQTQQVVQSQASQTVNSVATSNSNNPSYSMAPVNSLAPVASTTNEDLILKDLDEFDKIMMGM
;
A
#
# COMPACT_ATOMS: atom_id res chain seq x y z
N MET A 1 12.21 -2.82 -17.75
CA MET A 1 12.44 -1.81 -16.67
C MET A 1 11.49 -0.64 -16.93
N ILE A 2 10.61 -0.36 -15.98
CA ILE A 2 9.61 0.73 -16.11
C ILE A 2 10.36 2.06 -16.07
N THR A 3 10.29 2.83 -17.15
CA THR A 3 10.81 4.20 -17.21
C THR A 3 9.65 5.16 -16.99
N LEU A 4 9.75 6.04 -15.99
CA LEU A 4 8.72 7.02 -15.68
C LEU A 4 9.02 8.37 -16.33
N ASN A 5 8.02 8.96 -16.95
CA ASN A 5 8.04 10.37 -17.32
C ASN A 5 7.54 11.20 -16.12
N ILE A 6 8.48 11.70 -15.33
CA ILE A 6 8.20 12.42 -14.08
C ILE A 6 7.35 13.67 -14.34
N GLU A 7 7.67 14.44 -15.38
CA GLU A 7 6.95 15.68 -15.67
C GLU A 7 5.52 15.42 -16.17
N GLU A 8 5.34 14.42 -17.01
CA GLU A 8 4.00 13.99 -17.46
C GLU A 8 3.14 13.53 -16.29
N ASN A 9 3.68 12.67 -15.41
CA ASN A 9 2.99 12.22 -14.21
C ASN A 9 2.62 13.40 -13.29
N LYS A 10 3.52 14.36 -13.12
CA LYS A 10 3.27 15.57 -12.33
C LYS A 10 2.13 16.40 -12.92
N GLN A 11 2.11 16.64 -14.22
CA GLN A 11 1.04 17.38 -14.88
C GLN A 11 -0.30 16.66 -14.78
N GLU A 12 -0.33 15.34 -14.97
CA GLU A 12 -1.55 14.54 -14.83
C GLU A 12 -2.06 14.53 -13.37
N TYR A 13 -1.16 14.43 -12.38
CA TYR A 13 -1.53 14.52 -10.98
C TYR A 13 -2.18 15.89 -10.65
N ILE A 14 -1.54 16.99 -11.05
CA ILE A 14 -2.06 18.34 -10.83
C ILE A 14 -3.44 18.51 -11.48
N LYS A 15 -3.60 18.03 -12.70
CA LYS A 15 -4.87 18.07 -13.44
C LYS A 15 -5.97 17.30 -12.71
N ARG A 16 -5.70 16.06 -12.25
CA ARG A 16 -6.68 15.25 -11.50
C ARG A 16 -7.01 15.88 -10.15
N PHE A 17 -6.00 16.33 -9.43
CA PHE A 17 -6.16 17.01 -8.15
C PHE A 17 -7.11 18.23 -8.30
N ARG A 18 -6.80 19.16 -9.21
CA ARG A 18 -7.62 20.34 -9.44
C ARG A 18 -9.04 20.01 -9.91
N LYS A 19 -9.18 19.03 -10.80
CA LYS A 19 -10.50 18.58 -11.27
C LYS A 19 -11.38 18.05 -10.12
N ALA A 20 -10.80 17.30 -9.22
CA ALA A 20 -11.54 16.62 -8.15
C ALA A 20 -11.69 17.48 -6.89
N LEU A 21 -10.67 18.26 -6.53
CA LEU A 21 -10.56 18.92 -5.23
C LEU A 21 -10.45 20.45 -5.31
N GLY A 22 -10.25 21.05 -6.49
CA GLY A 22 -9.98 22.49 -6.65
C GLY A 22 -11.08 23.42 -6.12
N HIS A 23 -12.29 22.89 -5.88
CA HIS A 23 -13.40 23.63 -5.26
C HIS A 23 -13.38 23.59 -3.72
N ARG A 24 -12.49 22.78 -3.13
CA ARG A 24 -12.44 22.56 -1.68
C ARG A 24 -11.53 23.60 -1.02
N GLN A 25 -12.00 24.17 0.08
CA GLN A 25 -11.20 25.14 0.84
C GLN A 25 -9.86 24.54 1.27
N GLY A 26 -8.75 25.27 1.03
CA GLY A 26 -7.40 24.86 1.35
C GLY A 26 -6.76 23.87 0.35
N ALA A 27 -7.50 23.46 -0.70
CA ALA A 27 -6.97 22.49 -1.65
C ALA A 27 -5.85 23.06 -2.52
N GLU A 28 -5.95 24.30 -2.99
CA GLU A 28 -4.89 24.91 -3.81
C GLU A 28 -3.64 25.21 -2.97
N GLU A 29 -3.81 25.59 -1.69
CA GLU A 29 -2.71 25.76 -0.74
C GLU A 29 -1.99 24.43 -0.49
N LEU A 30 -2.72 23.34 -0.30
CA LEU A 30 -2.16 21.98 -0.21
C LEU A 30 -1.42 21.60 -1.49
N LEU A 31 -2.00 21.86 -2.67
CA LEU A 31 -1.34 21.58 -3.93
C LEU A 31 -0.04 22.39 -4.08
N ASN A 32 -0.06 23.66 -3.73
CA ASN A 32 1.15 24.51 -3.77
C ASN A 32 2.22 23.99 -2.80
N TYR A 33 1.84 23.47 -1.64
CA TYR A 33 2.74 22.83 -0.71
C TYR A 33 3.38 21.56 -1.32
N ILE A 34 2.57 20.68 -1.95
CA ILE A 34 3.06 19.44 -2.58
C ILE A 34 4.02 19.74 -3.76
N VAL A 35 3.73 20.79 -4.53
CA VAL A 35 4.52 21.20 -5.73
C VAL A 35 5.78 21.96 -5.36
N SER A 36 5.91 22.45 -4.13
CA SER A 36 7.02 23.31 -3.73
C SER A 36 8.39 22.61 -3.89
N PRO A 37 9.47 23.34 -4.19
CA PRO A 37 10.79 22.77 -4.46
C PRO A 37 11.39 21.98 -3.29
N ASN A 38 10.93 22.27 -2.08
CA ASN A 38 11.40 21.61 -0.85
C ASN A 38 10.63 20.31 -0.55
N ARG A 39 9.77 19.86 -1.46
CA ARG A 39 8.99 18.63 -1.35
C ARG A 39 9.39 17.67 -2.47
N ASP A 40 9.47 16.40 -2.11
CA ASP A 40 9.96 15.35 -3.00
C ASP A 40 8.85 14.48 -3.60
N PHE A 41 7.58 14.82 -3.40
CA PHE A 41 6.44 13.99 -3.83
C PHE A 41 6.53 13.55 -5.29
N PHE A 42 7.01 14.42 -6.18
CA PHE A 42 7.13 14.11 -7.61
C PHE A 42 8.44 13.42 -7.98
N THR A 43 9.43 13.37 -7.08
CA THR A 43 10.74 12.77 -7.31
C THR A 43 11.03 11.58 -6.39
N ALA A 44 10.33 11.44 -5.27
CA ALA A 44 10.48 10.35 -4.33
C ALA A 44 10.08 8.99 -4.94
N PRO A 45 10.65 7.89 -4.45
CA PRO A 45 10.17 6.54 -4.74
C PRO A 45 8.86 6.25 -3.98
N ALA A 46 8.07 5.31 -4.46
CA ALA A 46 6.90 4.83 -3.70
C ALA A 46 7.29 3.94 -2.51
N SER A 47 8.44 3.29 -2.59
CA SER A 47 8.98 2.41 -1.54
C SER A 47 10.50 2.39 -1.56
N ALA A 48 11.14 1.93 -0.47
CA ALA A 48 12.59 1.80 -0.42
C ALA A 48 13.13 0.62 -1.25
N ASN A 49 12.43 -0.53 -1.25
CA ASN A 49 12.96 -1.77 -1.81
C ASN A 49 11.88 -2.63 -2.51
N ASP A 50 10.71 -2.09 -2.76
CA ASP A 50 9.57 -2.79 -3.36
C ASP A 50 9.16 -2.09 -4.67
N VAL A 51 7.89 -2.19 -5.03
CA VAL A 51 7.33 -1.62 -6.27
C VAL A 51 7.62 -0.11 -6.39
N LEU A 52 7.95 0.34 -7.58
CA LEU A 52 8.28 1.76 -7.86
C LEU A 52 9.36 2.37 -6.95
N SER A 53 10.36 1.57 -6.55
CA SER A 53 11.58 2.04 -5.86
C SER A 53 12.52 2.77 -6.84
N ILE A 54 11.98 3.77 -7.54
CA ILE A 54 12.64 4.59 -8.56
C ILE A 54 12.19 6.04 -8.44
N PRO A 55 12.96 7.00 -8.96
CA PRO A 55 12.57 8.41 -8.96
C PRO A 55 11.20 8.64 -9.61
N GLY A 56 10.33 9.42 -8.96
CA GLY A 56 8.96 9.68 -9.42
C GLY A 56 7.95 8.58 -9.13
N GLY A 57 8.39 7.48 -8.50
CA GLY A 57 7.55 6.34 -8.18
C GLY A 57 6.35 6.69 -7.30
N LEU A 58 6.52 7.63 -6.37
CA LEU A 58 5.46 8.03 -5.45
C LEU A 58 4.27 8.68 -6.16
N CYS A 59 4.54 9.64 -7.06
CA CYS A 59 3.50 10.27 -7.88
C CYS A 59 2.82 9.24 -8.79
N LYS A 60 3.59 8.36 -9.45
CA LYS A 60 3.00 7.31 -10.30
C LYS A 60 2.11 6.35 -9.50
N TYR A 61 2.53 5.98 -8.28
CA TYR A 61 1.72 5.16 -7.39
C TYR A 61 0.40 5.85 -7.04
N ALA A 62 0.42 7.16 -6.74
CA ALA A 62 -0.80 7.92 -6.46
C ALA A 62 -1.78 7.94 -7.66
N LEU A 63 -1.26 8.09 -8.87
CA LEU A 63 -2.08 8.06 -10.09
C LEU A 63 -2.72 6.69 -10.32
N LEU A 64 -1.94 5.61 -10.19
CA LEU A 64 -2.45 4.24 -10.34
C LEU A 64 -3.49 3.90 -9.27
N LEU A 65 -3.25 4.34 -8.04
CA LEU A 65 -4.18 4.14 -6.95
C LEU A 65 -5.51 4.86 -7.20
N ASN A 66 -5.44 6.09 -7.74
CA ASN A 66 -6.64 6.84 -8.12
C ASN A 66 -7.41 6.16 -9.26
N GLU A 67 -6.72 5.72 -10.31
CA GLU A 67 -7.33 4.97 -11.42
C GLU A 67 -8.02 3.70 -10.94
N THR A 68 -7.31 2.88 -10.17
CA THR A 68 -7.84 1.62 -9.65
C THR A 68 -9.06 1.85 -8.75
N LEU A 69 -9.00 2.85 -7.86
CA LEU A 69 -10.10 3.13 -6.96
C LEU A 69 -11.32 3.69 -7.71
N GLU A 70 -11.13 4.58 -8.68
CA GLU A 70 -12.20 5.08 -9.54
C GLU A 70 -12.85 3.94 -10.34
N GLU A 71 -12.05 3.03 -10.90
CA GLU A 71 -12.55 1.85 -11.62
C GLU A 71 -13.36 0.93 -10.71
N MET A 72 -12.90 0.64 -9.50
CA MET A 72 -13.66 -0.16 -8.52
C MET A 72 -15.03 0.46 -8.22
N PHE A 73 -15.11 1.79 -8.11
CA PHE A 73 -16.37 2.49 -7.89
C PHE A 73 -17.19 2.75 -9.17
N SER A 74 -16.70 2.37 -10.34
CA SER A 74 -17.47 2.45 -11.60
C SER A 74 -18.35 1.24 -11.83
N THR A 75 -18.07 0.09 -11.21
CA THR A 75 -18.74 -1.18 -11.46
C THR A 75 -19.00 -1.97 -10.16
N GLY A 76 -19.89 -2.95 -10.24
CA GLY A 76 -20.07 -3.97 -9.20
C GLY A 76 -20.62 -3.44 -7.87
N VAL A 77 -20.12 -4.04 -6.79
CA VAL A 77 -20.61 -3.77 -5.41
C VAL A 77 -20.24 -2.36 -4.96
N PHE A 78 -19.02 -1.90 -5.27
CA PHE A 78 -18.58 -0.58 -4.86
C PHE A 78 -19.34 0.55 -5.59
N ALA A 79 -19.73 0.36 -6.85
CA ALA A 79 -20.55 1.35 -7.58
C ALA A 79 -21.87 1.65 -6.85
N LYS A 80 -22.50 0.61 -6.28
CA LYS A 80 -23.74 0.78 -5.50
C LYS A 80 -23.53 1.63 -4.25
N ALA A 81 -22.33 1.66 -3.68
CA ALA A 81 -22.04 2.45 -2.49
C ALA A 81 -22.11 3.97 -2.75
N LEU A 82 -21.96 4.42 -4.00
CA LEU A 82 -22.16 5.84 -4.37
C LEU A 82 -23.63 6.28 -4.28
N GLU A 83 -24.57 5.34 -4.38
CA GLU A 83 -26.00 5.57 -4.28
C GLU A 83 -26.54 5.40 -2.88
N MET A 84 -25.78 4.70 -2.01
CA MET A 84 -26.16 4.43 -0.62
C MET A 84 -26.02 5.69 0.24
N LYS A 85 -26.95 5.83 1.16
CA LYS A 85 -27.00 6.95 2.12
C LYS A 85 -27.05 6.43 3.55
N ASP A 86 -26.54 7.23 4.47
CA ASP A 86 -26.68 6.99 5.90
C ASP A 86 -28.11 7.34 6.38
N GLU A 87 -28.35 7.15 7.67
CA GLU A 87 -29.65 7.45 8.33
C GLU A 87 -30.07 8.92 8.20
N GLN A 88 -29.12 9.82 7.98
CA GLN A 88 -29.32 11.26 7.78
C GLN A 88 -29.50 11.62 6.29
N GLY A 89 -29.48 10.63 5.37
CA GLY A 89 -29.63 10.82 3.92
C GLY A 89 -28.37 11.32 3.21
N LYS A 90 -27.21 11.34 3.88
CA LYS A 90 -25.92 11.73 3.31
C LYS A 90 -25.29 10.55 2.57
N PRO A 91 -24.70 10.73 1.38
CA PRO A 91 -24.00 9.66 0.68
C PRO A 91 -22.90 9.02 1.54
N LEU A 92 -22.80 7.68 1.56
CA LEU A 92 -21.75 6.95 2.26
C LEU A 92 -20.36 7.20 1.66
N VAL A 93 -20.31 7.37 0.32
CA VAL A 93 -19.07 7.67 -0.41
C VAL A 93 -19.39 8.72 -1.48
N THR A 94 -18.46 9.63 -1.73
CA THR A 94 -18.52 10.61 -2.80
C THR A 94 -17.34 10.46 -3.75
N LYS A 95 -17.46 10.89 -5.00
CA LYS A 95 -16.33 10.92 -5.95
C LYS A 95 -15.18 11.79 -5.44
N GLU A 96 -15.49 12.85 -4.72
CA GLU A 96 -14.50 13.69 -4.06
C GLU A 96 -13.72 12.90 -3.00
N ALA A 97 -14.42 12.14 -2.12
CA ALA A 97 -13.78 11.33 -1.09
C ALA A 97 -12.88 10.22 -1.69
N ILE A 98 -13.26 9.64 -2.84
CA ILE A 98 -12.44 8.71 -3.59
C ILE A 98 -11.12 9.38 -4.01
N ALA A 99 -11.20 10.57 -4.61
CA ALA A 99 -10.02 11.32 -5.05
C ALA A 99 -9.13 11.74 -3.85
N VAL A 100 -9.73 12.21 -2.75
CA VAL A 100 -8.99 12.54 -1.51
C VAL A 100 -8.22 11.32 -1.00
N ALA A 101 -8.89 10.18 -0.86
CA ALA A 101 -8.26 8.97 -0.33
C ALA A 101 -7.12 8.49 -1.21
N SER A 102 -7.32 8.41 -2.53
CA SER A 102 -6.34 7.83 -3.46
C SER A 102 -5.18 8.77 -3.80
N LEU A 103 -5.45 10.05 -4.11
CA LEU A 103 -4.41 10.98 -4.48
C LEU A 103 -3.55 11.44 -3.29
N LEU A 104 -4.14 11.51 -2.10
CA LEU A 104 -3.48 12.10 -0.94
C LEU A 104 -2.90 11.10 0.06
N SER A 105 -3.37 9.83 0.10
CA SER A 105 -2.76 8.85 1.01
C SER A 105 -1.27 8.61 0.75
N PRO A 106 -0.74 8.69 -0.51
CA PRO A 106 0.69 8.54 -0.75
C PRO A 106 1.56 9.67 -0.17
N LEU A 107 0.98 10.79 0.28
CA LEU A 107 1.72 11.82 1.03
C LEU A 107 2.37 11.27 2.30
N ASP A 108 1.90 10.12 2.78
CA ASP A 108 2.51 9.38 3.87
C ASP A 108 3.99 9.03 3.63
N ASN A 109 4.38 8.89 2.36
CA ASN A 109 5.74 8.55 1.95
C ASN A 109 6.55 9.77 1.44
N MET A 110 5.99 10.97 1.48
CA MET A 110 6.70 12.21 1.14
C MET A 110 7.73 12.53 2.23
N LEU A 111 8.96 12.89 1.84
CA LEU A 111 10.08 13.17 2.77
C LEU A 111 10.42 11.99 3.70
N LEU A 112 10.26 10.77 3.22
CA LEU A 112 10.47 9.54 4.01
C LEU A 112 11.73 8.77 3.59
N PHE A 113 12.33 9.11 2.46
CA PHE A 113 13.43 8.33 1.91
C PHE A 113 14.68 9.18 1.69
N SER A 114 15.83 8.64 2.06
CA SER A 114 17.14 9.12 1.67
C SER A 114 17.79 8.16 0.67
N VAL A 115 18.79 8.66 -0.08
CA VAL A 115 19.58 7.86 -1.02
C VAL A 115 20.83 7.36 -0.32
N GLU A 116 21.08 6.05 -0.39
CA GLU A 116 22.23 5.39 0.21
C GLU A 116 22.91 4.48 -0.82
N GLN A 117 24.24 4.41 -0.78
CA GLN A 117 24.98 3.45 -1.59
C GLN A 117 24.81 2.04 -1.00
N LYS A 118 24.25 1.14 -1.80
CA LYS A 118 23.99 -0.26 -1.45
C LYS A 118 24.75 -1.19 -2.40
N ASN A 119 24.96 -2.45 -1.99
CA ASN A 119 25.58 -3.47 -2.82
C ASN A 119 24.56 -4.58 -3.12
N ARG A 120 24.55 -5.05 -4.37
CA ARG A 120 23.75 -6.21 -4.78
C ARG A 120 24.59 -7.20 -5.57
N LYS A 121 24.19 -8.48 -5.56
CA LYS A 121 24.74 -9.45 -6.49
C LYS A 121 24.15 -9.22 -7.87
N SER A 122 24.99 -8.99 -8.86
CA SER A 122 24.60 -8.95 -10.26
C SER A 122 25.06 -10.23 -10.98
N TYR A 123 24.12 -10.90 -11.63
CA TYR A 123 24.36 -12.09 -12.47
C TYR A 123 24.32 -11.75 -13.96
N ASP A 124 24.13 -10.48 -14.31
CA ASP A 124 24.11 -10.01 -15.68
C ASP A 124 25.52 -10.14 -16.29
N PRO A 125 25.70 -10.91 -17.39
CA PRO A 125 27.00 -11.10 -18.02
C PRO A 125 27.67 -9.79 -18.46
N GLN A 126 26.89 -8.77 -18.88
CA GLN A 126 27.42 -7.47 -19.28
C GLN A 126 27.97 -6.70 -18.06
N VAL A 127 27.26 -6.73 -16.94
CA VAL A 127 27.70 -6.12 -15.68
C VAL A 127 28.93 -6.85 -15.14
N ILE A 128 28.94 -8.17 -15.20
CA ILE A 128 30.08 -8.99 -14.78
C ILE A 128 31.32 -8.62 -15.61
N ALA A 129 31.21 -8.61 -16.94
CA ALA A 129 32.33 -8.27 -17.81
C ALA A 129 32.85 -6.84 -17.57
N ARG A 130 31.94 -5.87 -17.41
CA ARG A 130 32.29 -4.47 -17.12
C ARG A 130 33.03 -4.32 -15.79
N LEU A 131 32.51 -4.91 -14.71
CA LEU A 131 33.09 -4.79 -13.37
C LEU A 131 34.36 -5.62 -13.22
N GLN A 132 34.47 -6.77 -13.89
CA GLN A 132 35.70 -7.56 -13.97
C GLN A 132 36.82 -6.77 -14.67
N ALA A 133 36.51 -6.06 -15.75
CA ALA A 133 37.46 -5.19 -16.43
C ALA A 133 37.93 -4.02 -15.54
N SER A 134 37.15 -3.59 -14.58
CA SER A 134 37.52 -2.58 -13.56
C SER A 134 38.20 -3.16 -12.31
N GLY A 135 38.50 -4.48 -12.30
CA GLY A 135 39.24 -5.15 -11.22
C GLY A 135 38.37 -5.81 -10.15
N GLU A 136 37.04 -5.84 -10.31
CA GLU A 136 36.17 -6.54 -9.38
C GLU A 136 36.30 -8.06 -9.48
N THR A 137 36.22 -8.75 -8.36
CA THR A 137 36.33 -10.21 -8.30
C THR A 137 35.02 -10.89 -8.67
N VAL A 138 35.04 -11.70 -9.73
CA VAL A 138 33.93 -12.59 -10.08
C VAL A 138 33.87 -13.75 -9.08
N ARG A 139 32.67 -13.98 -8.53
CA ARG A 139 32.40 -15.08 -7.60
C ARG A 139 31.36 -16.03 -8.18
N VAL A 140 31.22 -17.20 -7.58
CA VAL A 140 30.25 -18.23 -8.00
C VAL A 140 29.42 -18.64 -6.80
N ASP A 141 28.12 -18.76 -7.01
CA ASP A 141 27.19 -19.41 -6.06
C ASP A 141 26.22 -20.35 -6.80
N ALA A 142 25.20 -20.84 -6.11
CA ALA A 142 24.23 -21.80 -6.67
C ALA A 142 23.45 -21.26 -7.90
N LYS A 143 23.40 -19.94 -8.09
CA LYS A 143 22.75 -19.30 -9.25
C LYS A 143 23.70 -19.04 -10.42
N GLY A 144 25.02 -19.21 -10.21
CA GLY A 144 26.04 -19.00 -11.23
C GLY A 144 27.06 -17.94 -10.85
N GLN A 145 27.74 -17.39 -11.87
CA GLN A 145 28.73 -16.35 -11.69
C GLN A 145 28.05 -15.00 -11.34
N TYR A 146 28.63 -14.27 -10.41
CA TYR A 146 28.15 -12.94 -10.02
C TYR A 146 29.30 -12.02 -9.60
N VAL A 147 29.03 -10.73 -9.61
CA VAL A 147 29.86 -9.69 -9.02
C VAL A 147 29.03 -8.87 -8.04
N TRP A 148 29.69 -8.23 -7.08
CA TRP A 148 29.05 -7.21 -6.25
C TRP A 148 29.01 -5.88 -7.00
N GLU A 149 27.80 -5.40 -7.27
CA GLU A 149 27.55 -4.13 -7.93
C GLU A 149 27.08 -3.09 -6.90
N ALA A 150 27.80 -1.99 -6.78
CA ALA A 150 27.35 -0.85 -6.00
C ALA A 150 26.26 -0.09 -6.79
N TYR A 151 25.16 0.26 -6.12
CA TYR A 151 24.08 1.05 -6.68
C TYR A 151 23.51 2.02 -5.66
N ASN A 152 22.92 3.12 -6.11
CA ASN A 152 22.20 4.02 -5.25
C ASN A 152 20.79 3.43 -4.99
N GLY A 153 20.54 3.07 -3.75
CA GLY A 153 19.24 2.56 -3.30
C GLY A 153 18.59 3.55 -2.34
N TYR A 154 17.31 3.32 -2.05
CA TYR A 154 16.59 4.12 -1.06
C TYR A 154 16.60 3.43 0.29
N THR A 155 16.65 4.23 1.36
CA THR A 155 16.49 3.78 2.74
C THR A 155 15.46 4.65 3.45
N TYR A 156 14.83 4.11 4.48
CA TYR A 156 13.91 4.88 5.31
C TYR A 156 14.69 5.87 6.17
N ASP A 157 14.27 7.13 6.13
CA ASP A 157 14.81 8.23 6.91
C ASP A 157 13.62 8.99 7.53
N ASP A 158 12.97 8.34 8.50
CA ASP A 158 11.75 8.87 9.10
C ASP A 158 12.07 9.85 10.23
N SER A 159 12.12 11.13 9.89
CA SER A 159 12.28 12.22 10.85
C SER A 159 11.00 12.54 11.64
N MET A 160 9.85 11.96 11.25
CA MET A 160 8.54 12.18 11.88
C MET A 160 7.79 10.85 12.03
N PRO A 161 8.15 10.01 13.02
CA PRO A 161 7.64 8.65 13.17
C PRO A 161 6.23 8.61 13.77
N LEU A 162 5.23 9.10 13.03
CA LEU A 162 3.83 9.15 13.45
C LEU A 162 3.05 7.87 13.17
N GLY A 163 3.64 6.94 12.42
CA GLY A 163 2.99 5.71 11.97
C GLY A 163 2.18 5.87 10.68
N ASP A 164 1.74 4.73 10.14
CA ASP A 164 1.10 4.63 8.82
C ASP A 164 -0.13 5.52 8.67
N GLY A 165 -0.16 6.30 7.61
CA GLY A 165 -1.26 7.19 7.24
C GLY A 165 -1.37 8.48 8.07
N ILE A 166 -0.77 8.54 9.27
CA ILE A 166 -0.86 9.73 10.14
C ILE A 166 -0.06 10.90 9.56
N ARG A 167 1.11 10.64 8.95
CA ARG A 167 1.89 11.67 8.27
C ARG A 167 1.08 12.34 7.16
N ALA A 168 0.42 11.53 6.30
CA ALA A 168 -0.44 12.07 5.24
C ALA A 168 -1.57 12.91 5.82
N ILE A 169 -2.26 12.40 6.85
CA ILE A 169 -3.34 13.12 7.53
C ILE A 169 -2.84 14.47 8.07
N SER A 170 -1.68 14.48 8.73
CA SER A 170 -1.09 15.70 9.29
C SER A 170 -0.76 16.72 8.21
N PHE A 171 -0.16 16.31 7.08
CA PHE A 171 0.11 17.21 5.97
C PHE A 171 -1.17 17.78 5.34
N ILE A 172 -2.21 16.94 5.18
CA ILE A 172 -3.47 17.36 4.56
C ILE A 172 -4.23 18.33 5.47
N GLN A 173 -4.37 17.98 6.77
CA GLN A 173 -5.17 18.78 7.71
C GLN A 173 -4.55 20.14 8.05
N ALA A 174 -3.25 20.34 7.80
CA ALA A 174 -2.63 21.66 7.89
C ALA A 174 -3.23 22.67 6.88
N PHE A 175 -3.90 22.20 5.82
CA PHE A 175 -4.46 23.05 4.77
C PHE A 175 -5.95 22.80 4.55
N MET A 176 -6.38 21.54 4.56
CA MET A 176 -7.71 21.12 4.13
C MET A 176 -8.34 20.15 5.14
N PRO A 177 -9.53 20.44 5.68
CA PRO A 177 -10.19 19.53 6.62
C PRO A 177 -10.58 18.22 5.93
N LEU A 178 -10.38 17.08 6.63
CA LEU A 178 -10.79 15.77 6.18
C LEU A 178 -12.14 15.36 6.77
N LYS A 179 -12.98 14.73 5.96
CA LYS A 179 -14.18 14.03 6.42
C LYS A 179 -13.77 12.71 7.09
N LYS A 180 -14.64 12.16 7.96
CA LYS A 180 -14.37 10.91 8.69
C LYS A 180 -14.00 9.77 7.75
N GLU A 181 -14.74 9.60 6.67
CA GLU A 181 -14.52 8.50 5.70
C GLU A 181 -13.18 8.64 4.98
N GLU A 182 -12.78 9.88 4.66
CA GLU A 182 -11.49 10.20 4.03
C GLU A 182 -10.34 9.91 4.98
N LEU A 183 -10.46 10.35 6.23
CA LEU A 183 -9.48 10.13 7.28
C LEU A 183 -9.27 8.62 7.52
N LEU A 184 -10.34 7.84 7.66
CA LEU A 184 -10.27 6.40 7.85
C LEU A 184 -9.62 5.70 6.64
N ALA A 185 -9.98 6.10 5.42
CA ALA A 185 -9.42 5.52 4.20
C ALA A 185 -7.91 5.80 4.07
N ILE A 186 -7.45 7.01 4.40
CA ILE A 186 -6.02 7.37 4.39
C ILE A 186 -5.28 6.63 5.51
N ARG A 187 -5.82 6.65 6.74
CA ARG A 187 -5.19 6.01 7.91
C ARG A 187 -4.93 4.53 7.70
N TRP A 188 -5.87 3.83 7.06
CA TRP A 188 -5.84 2.37 6.93
C TRP A 188 -5.54 1.89 5.51
N ALA A 189 -5.03 2.76 4.63
CA ALA A 189 -4.68 2.39 3.26
C ALA A 189 -3.70 1.21 3.17
N LYS A 190 -2.73 1.12 4.09
CA LYS A 190 -1.76 0.03 4.19
C LYS A 190 -2.29 -1.22 4.90
N GLY A 191 -3.45 -1.14 5.54
CA GLY A 191 -4.18 -2.27 6.12
C GLY A 191 -3.36 -3.11 7.09
N SER A 192 -3.20 -4.40 6.78
CA SER A 192 -2.54 -5.40 7.61
C SER A 192 -1.05 -5.17 7.88
N ALA A 193 -0.40 -4.23 7.19
CA ALA A 193 0.98 -3.81 7.50
C ALA A 193 1.07 -3.04 8.84
N THR A 194 -0.08 -2.62 9.37
CA THR A 194 -0.19 -1.92 10.63
C THR A 194 0.17 -2.82 11.82
N SER A 195 0.74 -2.23 12.87
CA SER A 195 1.14 -2.95 14.09
C SER A 195 -0.01 -3.71 14.76
N GLY A 196 0.32 -4.77 15.49
CA GLY A 196 -0.68 -5.64 16.13
C GLY A 196 -1.61 -4.94 17.13
N HIS A 197 -1.18 -3.82 17.71
CA HIS A 197 -1.98 -3.04 18.67
C HIS A 197 -3.18 -2.34 18.03
N ASP A 198 -3.10 -2.01 16.74
CA ASP A 198 -4.13 -1.25 16.02
C ASP A 198 -5.17 -2.14 15.31
N LYS A 199 -5.04 -3.47 15.40
CA LYS A 199 -5.94 -4.39 14.66
C LYS A 199 -7.42 -4.17 14.96
N GLY A 200 -7.77 -3.94 16.23
CA GLY A 200 -9.16 -3.68 16.62
C GLY A 200 -9.70 -2.39 15.99
N ALA A 201 -8.93 -1.32 16.01
CA ALA A 201 -9.30 -0.05 15.38
C ALA A 201 -9.42 -0.18 13.85
N MET A 202 -8.51 -0.91 13.21
CA MET A 202 -8.57 -1.21 11.79
C MET A 202 -9.85 -1.96 11.40
N TRP A 203 -10.19 -3.02 12.12
CA TRP A 203 -11.42 -3.78 11.87
C TRP A 203 -12.68 -2.94 12.08
N ASN A 204 -12.70 -2.08 13.10
CA ASN A 204 -13.79 -1.14 13.29
C ASN A 204 -13.91 -0.15 12.13
N ALA A 205 -12.79 0.36 11.60
CA ALA A 205 -12.78 1.23 10.44
C ALA A 205 -13.33 0.52 9.19
N PHE A 206 -12.94 -0.73 8.94
CA PHE A 206 -13.47 -1.53 7.83
C PHE A 206 -14.96 -1.83 7.95
N ASN A 207 -15.46 -2.04 9.17
CA ASN A 207 -16.88 -2.26 9.41
C ASN A 207 -17.72 -0.99 9.29
N THR A 208 -17.10 0.20 9.37
CA THR A 208 -17.80 1.49 9.33
C THR A 208 -17.65 2.25 8.02
N SER A 209 -16.64 1.95 7.21
CA SER A 209 -16.34 2.71 6.00
C SER A 209 -16.00 1.79 4.82
N ILE A 210 -16.91 1.72 3.87
CA ILE A 210 -16.70 0.98 2.62
C ILE A 210 -15.55 1.60 1.77
N LEU A 211 -15.33 2.91 1.88
CA LEU A 211 -14.21 3.59 1.23
C LEU A 211 -12.88 3.07 1.78
N THR A 212 -12.79 2.81 3.09
CA THR A 212 -11.59 2.23 3.71
C THR A 212 -11.30 0.83 3.19
N VAL A 213 -12.33 -0.01 3.05
CA VAL A 213 -12.19 -1.36 2.46
C VAL A 213 -11.74 -1.27 1.00
N ALA A 214 -12.40 -0.41 0.20
CA ALA A 214 -12.05 -0.23 -1.21
C ALA A 214 -10.62 0.29 -1.37
N MET A 215 -10.20 1.24 -0.54
CA MET A 215 -8.87 1.83 -0.57
C MET A 215 -7.77 0.80 -0.31
N GLN A 216 -7.95 -0.07 0.68
CA GLN A 216 -7.02 -1.16 0.94
C GLN A 216 -6.95 -2.15 -0.23
N ASN A 217 -8.11 -2.54 -0.79
CA ASN A 217 -8.15 -3.43 -1.93
C ASN A 217 -7.46 -2.81 -3.16
N ALA A 218 -7.68 -1.52 -3.42
CA ALA A 218 -7.01 -0.79 -4.49
C ALA A 218 -5.48 -0.79 -4.29
N ALA A 219 -5.01 -0.49 -3.08
CA ALA A 219 -3.58 -0.49 -2.76
C ALA A 219 -2.93 -1.88 -2.96
N MET A 220 -3.61 -2.95 -2.55
CA MET A 220 -3.15 -4.33 -2.77
C MET A 220 -3.15 -4.69 -4.26
N THR A 221 -4.18 -4.29 -5.02
CA THR A 221 -4.29 -4.53 -6.46
C THR A 221 -3.16 -3.81 -7.21
N VAL A 222 -2.94 -2.53 -6.96
CA VAL A 222 -1.85 -1.77 -7.58
C VAL A 222 -0.50 -2.40 -7.27
N ARG A 223 -0.25 -2.78 -6.02
CA ARG A 223 1.00 -3.45 -5.64
C ARG A 223 1.19 -4.78 -6.38
N PHE A 224 0.14 -5.59 -6.48
CA PHE A 224 0.18 -6.86 -7.22
C PHE A 224 0.51 -6.64 -8.70
N LEU A 225 -0.15 -5.69 -9.36
CA LEU A 225 0.07 -5.38 -10.77
C LEU A 225 1.51 -4.90 -11.02
N LEU A 226 2.03 -4.03 -10.15
CA LEU A 226 3.39 -3.51 -10.26
C LEU A 226 4.47 -4.58 -9.96
N ALA A 227 4.19 -5.54 -9.11
CA ALA A 227 5.09 -6.66 -8.82
C ALA A 227 5.13 -7.70 -9.96
N ASN A 228 4.14 -7.69 -10.84
CA ASN A 228 3.96 -8.64 -11.95
C ASN A 228 3.86 -7.87 -13.27
N GLU A 229 5.01 -7.54 -13.88
CA GLU A 229 5.11 -6.70 -15.10
C GLU A 229 4.18 -7.14 -16.23
N GLN A 230 3.95 -8.45 -16.38
CA GLN A 230 3.04 -9.00 -17.38
C GLN A 230 1.57 -8.52 -17.26
N TYR A 231 1.13 -8.18 -16.05
CA TYR A 231 -0.22 -7.63 -15.82
C TYR A 231 -0.24 -6.10 -15.87
N TYR A 232 0.92 -5.46 -15.70
CA TYR A 232 1.03 -4.00 -15.73
C TYR A 232 0.67 -3.43 -17.11
N ASP A 233 1.11 -4.09 -18.18
CA ASP A 233 0.81 -3.66 -19.54
C ASP A 233 -0.68 -3.83 -19.88
N VAL A 234 -1.33 -4.86 -19.35
CA VAL A 234 -2.79 -5.07 -19.50
C VAL A 234 -3.56 -3.95 -18.82
N PHE A 235 -3.14 -3.55 -17.61
CA PHE A 235 -3.78 -2.46 -16.87
C PHE A 235 -3.64 -1.10 -17.56
N ASN A 236 -2.44 -0.80 -18.10
CA ASN A 236 -2.20 0.46 -18.83
C ASN A 236 -2.83 0.50 -20.23
N SER A 237 -3.09 -0.65 -20.86
CA SER A 237 -3.73 -0.73 -22.18
C SER A 237 -5.26 -0.65 -22.13
N SER A 238 -5.88 -0.71 -20.97
CA SER A 238 -7.34 -0.63 -20.77
C SER A 238 -7.93 0.74 -21.15
N ASN A 239 -7.11 1.75 -21.37
CA ASN A 239 -7.49 3.01 -22.01
C ASN A 239 -7.68 2.91 -23.54
N GLN A 240 -7.38 1.74 -24.16
CA GLN A 240 -7.68 1.42 -25.55
C GLN A 240 -8.64 0.23 -25.58
N SER A 241 -9.84 0.47 -26.04
CA SER A 241 -11.05 -0.37 -26.08
C SER A 241 -10.95 -1.74 -26.80
N ASN A 242 -9.86 -2.52 -26.65
CA ASN A 242 -9.66 -3.77 -27.37
C ASN A 242 -9.16 -4.97 -26.53
N VAL A 243 -9.19 -4.91 -25.20
CA VAL A 243 -8.58 -5.98 -24.36
C VAL A 243 -9.44 -7.26 -24.29
N TYR A 244 -10.73 -7.20 -24.60
CA TYR A 244 -11.60 -8.40 -24.56
C TYR A 244 -11.38 -9.40 -25.70
N SER A 245 -10.71 -9.01 -26.79
CA SER A 245 -10.46 -9.91 -27.94
C SER A 245 -9.22 -10.77 -27.81
N ILE A 246 -8.27 -10.44 -26.94
CA ILE A 246 -6.99 -11.17 -26.80
C ILE A 246 -7.14 -12.42 -25.92
N HIS A 247 -8.06 -12.39 -24.94
CA HIS A 247 -8.25 -13.54 -24.03
C HIS A 247 -8.98 -14.74 -24.67
N GLN A 248 -9.76 -14.54 -25.72
CA GLN A 248 -10.43 -15.64 -26.41
C GLN A 248 -9.52 -16.39 -27.40
N ASN A 249 -8.49 -15.73 -27.94
CA ASN A 249 -7.62 -16.35 -28.93
C ASN A 249 -6.50 -17.22 -28.32
N ASN A 250 -6.12 -17.03 -27.06
CA ASN A 250 -5.08 -17.82 -26.40
C ASN A 250 -5.61 -19.07 -25.67
N ILE A 251 -6.93 -19.20 -25.46
CA ILE A 251 -7.53 -20.39 -24.83
C ILE A 251 -7.72 -21.54 -25.85
N HIS A 252 -7.68 -21.25 -27.17
CA HIS A 252 -7.90 -22.27 -28.21
C HIS A 252 -6.62 -22.85 -28.83
N SER A 253 -5.40 -22.42 -28.45
CA SER A 253 -4.16 -22.89 -29.08
C SER A 253 -3.33 -23.88 -28.26
N GLU A 254 -3.73 -24.26 -27.05
CA GLU A 254 -3.00 -25.25 -26.23
C GLU A 254 -3.88 -26.38 -25.67
N GLN A 255 -4.59 -27.08 -26.57
CA GLN A 255 -5.08 -28.42 -26.29
C GLN A 255 -4.52 -29.39 -27.33
N GLN A 256 -3.26 -29.77 -27.20
CA GLN A 256 -2.79 -31.05 -27.73
C GLN A 256 -3.01 -32.14 -26.68
N PRO A 257 -3.66 -33.25 -27.02
CA PRO A 257 -3.91 -34.35 -26.08
C PRO A 257 -2.61 -35.07 -25.75
N MET A 258 -2.27 -35.13 -24.46
CA MET A 258 -1.19 -35.99 -24.00
C MET A 258 -1.56 -37.48 -24.17
N PRO A 259 -0.64 -38.35 -24.60
CA PRO A 259 -0.92 -39.77 -24.76
C PRO A 259 -1.12 -40.44 -23.39
N VAL A 260 -2.22 -41.16 -23.27
CA VAL A 260 -2.57 -41.98 -22.13
C VAL A 260 -1.57 -43.16 -22.06
N GLN A 261 -0.67 -43.16 -21.06
CA GLN A 261 0.04 -44.40 -20.68
C GLN A 261 -0.83 -45.17 -19.70
N GLN A 262 -1.27 -46.34 -20.19
CA GLN A 262 -1.86 -47.38 -19.38
C GLN A 262 -0.82 -47.92 -18.39
N THR A 263 -1.06 -47.74 -17.10
CA THR A 263 -0.34 -48.48 -16.05
C THR A 263 -1.27 -49.52 -15.46
N GLN A 264 -0.86 -50.77 -15.64
CA GLN A 264 -1.55 -51.98 -15.15
C GLN A 264 -1.58 -52.01 -13.62
N GLN A 265 -2.72 -52.48 -13.13
CA GLN A 265 -2.98 -52.85 -11.73
C GLN A 265 -2.04 -53.98 -11.30
N VAL A 266 -1.41 -53.82 -10.14
CA VAL A 266 -1.02 -54.94 -9.29
C VAL A 266 -1.76 -54.79 -7.95
N VAL A 267 -2.68 -55.70 -7.78
CA VAL A 267 -3.38 -55.96 -6.51
C VAL A 267 -2.46 -56.88 -5.70
N GLN A 268 -2.11 -56.48 -4.49
CA GLN A 268 -1.83 -57.44 -3.42
C GLN A 268 -2.20 -56.92 -2.04
N SER A 269 -3.08 -57.67 -1.43
CA SER A 269 -3.61 -57.67 -0.11
C SER A 269 -2.57 -58.02 0.99
N GLN A 270 -2.76 -57.43 2.18
CA GLN A 270 -2.62 -58.04 3.53
C GLN A 270 -2.89 -56.98 4.58
N ALA A 271 -3.98 -57.02 5.30
CA ALA A 271 -4.31 -57.74 6.51
C ALA A 271 -3.68 -57.18 7.80
N SER A 272 -4.56 -56.55 8.58
CA SER A 272 -4.70 -56.57 10.04
C SER A 272 -3.47 -56.47 10.94
N GLN A 273 -3.47 -55.48 11.83
CA GLN A 273 -3.48 -55.73 13.28
C GLN A 273 -3.82 -54.50 14.09
N THR A 274 -4.81 -54.71 14.91
CA THR A 274 -5.27 -53.95 16.06
C THR A 274 -4.25 -54.02 17.19
N VAL A 275 -3.97 -52.94 17.92
CA VAL A 275 -3.80 -53.01 19.39
C VAL A 275 -4.10 -51.60 20.02
N ASN A 276 -4.91 -51.67 21.05
CA ASN A 276 -5.28 -50.69 22.06
C ASN A 276 -4.09 -50.22 22.90
N SER A 277 -4.14 -48.99 23.42
CA SER A 277 -4.03 -48.66 24.86
C SER A 277 -4.00 -47.14 25.04
N VAL A 278 -5.03 -46.62 25.68
CA VAL A 278 -5.12 -46.19 27.09
C VAL A 278 -4.42 -44.88 27.45
N ALA A 279 -5.30 -43.90 27.65
CA ALA A 279 -5.36 -42.79 28.59
C ALA A 279 -4.13 -42.44 29.43
N THR A 280 -3.83 -41.16 29.55
CA THR A 280 -3.98 -40.44 30.83
C THR A 280 -3.83 -38.92 30.65
N SER A 281 -4.76 -38.23 31.30
CA SER A 281 -4.90 -36.85 31.66
C SER A 281 -3.62 -36.17 32.21
N ASN A 282 -3.43 -34.92 31.89
CA ASN A 282 -3.09 -33.95 32.92
C ASN A 282 -3.48 -32.51 32.51
N SER A 283 -4.51 -32.06 33.20
CA SER A 283 -4.92 -30.69 33.34
C SER A 283 -3.94 -29.93 34.24
N ASN A 284 -3.37 -28.85 33.80
CA ASN A 284 -2.86 -27.79 34.68
C ASN A 284 -3.16 -26.43 34.08
N ASN A 285 -4.26 -25.87 34.55
CA ASN A 285 -4.64 -24.48 34.38
C ASN A 285 -4.26 -23.74 35.66
N PRO A 286 -3.41 -22.72 35.67
CA PRO A 286 -3.27 -21.85 36.82
C PRO A 286 -4.36 -20.76 36.77
N SER A 287 -5.27 -20.86 37.73
CA SER A 287 -6.23 -19.82 38.09
C SER A 287 -5.49 -18.61 38.65
N TYR A 288 -5.60 -17.46 37.96
CA TYR A 288 -5.21 -16.17 38.54
C TYR A 288 -6.40 -15.61 39.35
N SER A 289 -6.21 -15.52 40.65
CA SER A 289 -7.06 -14.84 41.63
C SER A 289 -6.93 -13.32 41.42
N MET A 290 -8.05 -12.66 41.12
CA MET A 290 -8.16 -11.19 41.18
C MET A 290 -8.29 -10.72 42.62
N ALA A 291 -7.34 -9.88 43.05
CA ALA A 291 -7.49 -9.06 44.25
C ALA A 291 -8.32 -7.79 43.93
N PRO A 292 -9.11 -7.26 44.87
CA PRO A 292 -9.93 -6.09 44.65
C PRO A 292 -9.09 -4.81 44.61
N VAL A 293 -9.25 -4.02 43.55
CA VAL A 293 -8.59 -2.71 43.42
C VAL A 293 -9.45 -1.64 44.09
N ASN A 294 -8.82 -0.97 45.07
CA ASN A 294 -9.36 0.16 45.80
C ASN A 294 -9.66 1.36 44.88
N SER A 295 -10.74 2.04 45.22
CA SER A 295 -11.26 3.27 44.64
C SER A 295 -10.19 4.34 44.46
N LEU A 296 -9.97 4.78 43.20
CA LEU A 296 -9.27 6.02 42.89
C LEU A 296 -10.27 7.15 42.64
N ALA A 297 -9.94 8.32 43.19
CA ALA A 297 -10.68 9.57 43.05
C ALA A 297 -10.81 10.02 41.58
N PRO A 298 -11.82 10.83 41.22
CA PRO A 298 -12.05 11.25 39.85
C PRO A 298 -10.91 12.17 39.36
N VAL A 299 -10.20 11.73 38.33
CA VAL A 299 -9.28 12.53 37.54
C VAL A 299 -10.13 13.39 36.59
N ALA A 300 -9.89 14.72 36.60
CA ALA A 300 -10.52 15.65 35.69
C ALA A 300 -10.34 15.20 34.24
N SER A 301 -11.45 15.07 33.52
CA SER A 301 -11.46 14.71 32.11
C SER A 301 -10.92 15.88 31.27
N THR A 302 -9.65 15.85 30.93
CA THR A 302 -9.13 16.60 29.80
C THR A 302 -9.70 15.95 28.53
N THR A 303 -10.45 16.69 27.72
CA THR A 303 -11.02 16.18 26.51
C THR A 303 -9.93 15.92 25.48
N ASN A 304 -10.09 14.86 24.65
CA ASN A 304 -9.13 14.55 23.58
C ASN A 304 -8.89 15.73 22.61
N GLU A 305 -9.78 16.69 22.55
CA GLU A 305 -9.63 17.92 21.76
C GLU A 305 -8.53 18.85 22.31
N ASP A 306 -8.37 18.93 23.63
CA ASP A 306 -7.32 19.76 24.24
C ASP A 306 -5.92 19.20 24.07
N LEU A 307 -5.79 17.87 23.93
CA LEU A 307 -4.53 17.20 23.62
C LEU A 307 -4.13 17.40 22.15
N ILE A 308 -5.09 17.28 21.22
CA ILE A 308 -4.87 17.50 19.79
C ILE A 308 -4.46 18.94 19.49
N LEU A 309 -5.08 19.92 20.15
CA LEU A 309 -4.75 21.35 19.98
C LEU A 309 -3.35 21.68 20.52
N LYS A 310 -2.91 21.04 21.60
CA LYS A 310 -1.57 21.24 22.16
C LYS A 310 -0.46 20.67 21.25
N ASP A 311 -0.71 19.51 20.64
CA ASP A 311 0.22 18.88 19.71
C ASP A 311 0.31 19.68 18.39
N LEU A 312 -0.77 20.35 17.95
CA LEU A 312 -0.78 21.24 16.78
C LEU A 312 0.06 22.51 17.02
N ASP A 313 0.00 23.10 18.22
CA ASP A 313 0.80 24.28 18.57
C ASP A 313 2.31 23.97 18.64
N GLU A 314 2.67 22.77 19.06
CA GLU A 314 4.06 22.30 19.06
C GLU A 314 4.54 21.97 17.64
N PHE A 315 3.65 21.42 16.80
CA PHE A 315 3.91 21.14 15.39
C PHE A 315 4.16 22.44 14.59
N ASP A 316 3.37 23.48 14.80
CA ASP A 316 3.56 24.77 14.14
C ASP A 316 4.90 25.43 14.52
N LYS A 317 5.37 25.28 15.76
CA LYS A 317 6.69 25.76 16.19
C LYS A 317 7.84 25.01 15.49
N ILE A 318 7.71 23.70 15.33
CA ILE A 318 8.70 22.86 14.64
C ILE A 318 8.73 23.21 13.14
N MET A 319 7.56 23.47 12.53
CA MET A 319 7.45 23.76 11.08
C MET A 319 7.89 25.20 10.75
N MET A 320 7.80 26.15 11.67
CA MET A 320 8.23 27.54 11.46
C MET A 320 9.69 27.79 11.83
N GLY A 321 10.41 26.80 12.35
CA GLY A 321 11.84 26.92 12.65
C GLY A 321 12.17 27.85 13.83
N MET A 322 11.23 27.98 14.78
CA MET A 322 11.41 28.73 16.04
C MET A 322 11.76 27.81 17.20
#